data_041d52271d340582036344329190adda
#
_entry.id   041d52271d340582036344329190adda
#
_cell.length_a   1.000
_cell.length_b   1.000
_cell.length_c   1.000
_cell.angle_alpha   90.00
_cell.angle_beta   90.00
_cell.angle_gamma   90.00
#
_symmetry.space_group_name_H-M   'P 1'
#
loop_
_entity.id
_entity.type
_entity.pdbx_description
1 polymer ?
#
loop_
_entity_poly.entity_id
_entity_poly.type
_entity_poly.pdbx_seq_one_letter_code
_entity_poly.pdbx_strand_id
1 'polypeptide(L)'
;LPAGTPTSRGKAIVNLIPISKNEKISSILTLPKDIGDFENYNLVFATSLGNIRKNKLKDVAMSGTRKLARSGKTAIKLKTGDRLIGVISVIENDDVQLATTNGKSIRFATKDLREFSGLGSAGVRGIKLAKDDKVVSICSLLHNKISIDVTKSYLKAKNEDKKNTSKMNK
;
A
#
# COMPACT_ATOMS: atom_id res chain seq x y z
N LEU A 1 -20.33 4.97 -3.88
CA LEU A 1 -20.87 3.90 -4.74
C LEU A 1 -22.28 3.56 -4.30
N PRO A 2 -23.24 3.31 -5.22
CA PRO A 2 -24.58 2.87 -4.85
C PRO A 2 -24.53 1.52 -4.14
N ALA A 3 -25.36 1.35 -3.11
CA ALA A 3 -25.50 0.07 -2.44
C ALA A 3 -26.12 -0.99 -3.39
N GLY A 4 -25.66 -2.22 -3.25
CA GLY A 4 -26.14 -3.38 -4.00
C GLY A 4 -26.38 -4.56 -3.08
N THR A 5 -27.02 -5.61 -3.59
CA THR A 5 -27.16 -6.90 -2.88
C THR A 5 -26.03 -7.85 -3.29
N PRO A 6 -25.66 -8.84 -2.47
CA PRO A 6 -24.57 -9.78 -2.78
C PRO A 6 -24.72 -10.53 -4.11
N THR A 7 -25.94 -10.73 -4.58
CA THR A 7 -26.26 -11.45 -5.82
C THR A 7 -26.49 -10.52 -7.02
N SER A 8 -26.46 -9.18 -6.82
CA SER A 8 -26.66 -8.24 -7.91
C SER A 8 -25.44 -8.18 -8.83
N ARG A 9 -25.68 -7.98 -10.14
CA ARG A 9 -24.63 -7.57 -11.06
C ARG A 9 -24.13 -6.19 -10.65
N GLY A 10 -22.83 -6.02 -10.41
CA GLY A 10 -22.23 -4.72 -10.10
C GLY A 10 -22.56 -3.65 -11.17
N LYS A 11 -22.36 -2.40 -10.83
CA LYS A 11 -22.47 -1.28 -11.79
C LYS A 11 -21.11 -1.01 -12.44
N ALA A 12 -21.12 -0.75 -13.74
CA ALA A 12 -19.90 -0.41 -14.46
C ALA A 12 -19.34 0.93 -13.92
N ILE A 13 -18.10 0.91 -13.49
CA ILE A 13 -17.47 2.07 -12.85
C ILE A 13 -17.27 3.23 -13.83
N VAL A 14 -17.22 2.97 -15.14
CA VAL A 14 -17.20 3.99 -16.19
C VAL A 14 -18.42 4.92 -16.15
N ASN A 15 -19.52 4.49 -15.54
CA ASN A 15 -20.70 5.33 -15.33
C ASN A 15 -20.55 6.30 -14.14
N LEU A 16 -19.52 6.13 -13.33
CA LEU A 16 -19.30 6.90 -12.10
C LEU A 16 -18.09 7.83 -12.23
N ILE A 17 -17.06 7.40 -12.94
CA ILE A 17 -15.84 8.18 -13.16
C ILE A 17 -15.41 8.06 -14.63
N PRO A 18 -14.84 9.12 -15.22
CA PRO A 18 -14.31 9.06 -16.58
C PRO A 18 -13.04 8.17 -16.60
N ILE A 19 -13.14 7.01 -17.25
CA ILE A 19 -12.04 6.08 -17.43
C ILE A 19 -11.86 5.85 -18.93
N SER A 20 -10.62 5.91 -19.41
CA SER A 20 -10.26 5.59 -20.79
C SER A 20 -10.29 4.07 -21.03
N LYS A 21 -10.48 3.63 -22.29
CA LYS A 21 -10.58 2.20 -22.64
C LYS A 21 -9.40 1.33 -22.19
N ASN A 22 -8.20 1.93 -22.06
CA ASN A 22 -6.98 1.23 -21.67
C ASN A 22 -6.65 1.34 -20.18
N GLU A 23 -7.42 2.11 -19.41
CA GLU A 23 -7.22 2.26 -17.97
C GLU A 23 -7.88 1.13 -17.20
N LYS A 24 -7.21 0.66 -16.14
CA LYS A 24 -7.70 -0.39 -15.25
C LYS A 24 -7.70 0.12 -13.82
N ILE A 25 -8.72 -0.27 -13.07
CA ILE A 25 -8.77 0.00 -11.64
C ILE A 25 -7.88 -1.01 -10.94
N SER A 26 -6.87 -0.52 -10.22
CA SER A 26 -5.96 -1.34 -9.43
C SER A 26 -6.30 -1.37 -7.95
N SER A 27 -6.92 -0.31 -7.42
CA SER A 27 -7.24 -0.20 -5.99
C SER A 27 -8.42 0.74 -5.77
N ILE A 28 -9.19 0.49 -4.72
CA ILE A 28 -10.25 1.35 -4.21
C ILE A 28 -9.99 1.58 -2.73
N LEU A 29 -10.01 2.84 -2.31
CA LEU A 29 -9.82 3.23 -0.92
C LEU A 29 -11.07 3.89 -0.37
N THR A 30 -11.38 3.59 0.88
CA THR A 30 -12.32 4.37 1.66
C THR A 30 -11.60 5.57 2.26
N LEU A 31 -12.19 6.75 2.14
CA LEU A 31 -11.67 7.96 2.76
C LEU A 31 -12.36 8.23 4.10
N PRO A 32 -11.70 8.92 5.04
CA PRO A 32 -12.37 9.45 6.22
C PRO A 32 -13.59 10.28 5.84
N LYS A 33 -14.64 10.25 6.68
CA LYS A 33 -15.87 11.01 6.41
C LYS A 33 -15.64 12.51 6.49
N ASP A 34 -14.82 12.94 7.44
CA ASP A 34 -14.50 14.34 7.64
C ASP A 34 -13.25 14.73 6.82
N ILE A 35 -13.38 15.78 6.02
CA ILE A 35 -12.26 16.33 5.25
C ILE A 35 -11.16 16.90 6.18
N GLY A 36 -11.54 17.35 7.39
CA GLY A 36 -10.59 17.81 8.41
C GLY A 36 -9.59 16.73 8.80
N ASP A 37 -10.00 15.47 8.78
CA ASP A 37 -9.13 14.34 9.11
C ASP A 37 -8.06 14.03 8.05
N PHE A 38 -8.20 14.57 6.82
CA PHE A 38 -7.25 14.30 5.72
C PHE A 38 -5.82 14.73 6.02
N GLU A 39 -5.63 15.67 6.96
CA GLU A 39 -4.30 16.08 7.43
C GLU A 39 -3.57 14.97 8.18
N ASN A 40 -4.31 14.08 8.84
CA ASN A 40 -3.76 13.02 9.68
C ASN A 40 -3.37 11.76 8.89
N TYR A 41 -3.80 11.68 7.63
CA TYR A 41 -3.58 10.51 6.80
C TYR A 41 -2.58 10.76 5.68
N ASN A 42 -1.82 9.73 5.39
CA ASN A 42 -0.95 9.63 4.23
C ASN A 42 -1.43 8.53 3.30
N LEU A 43 -1.20 8.69 2.00
CA LEU A 43 -1.34 7.63 1.01
C LEU A 43 0.02 7.05 0.66
N VAL A 44 0.14 5.73 0.70
CA VAL A 44 1.34 5.02 0.25
C VAL A 44 1.00 4.20 -0.97
N PHE A 45 1.69 4.49 -2.06
CA PHE A 45 1.60 3.81 -3.35
C PHE A 45 2.74 2.79 -3.45
N ALA A 46 2.46 1.59 -3.95
CA ALA A 46 3.48 0.59 -4.22
C ALA A 46 3.38 0.06 -5.65
N THR A 47 4.54 -0.15 -6.29
CA THR A 47 4.63 -0.65 -7.64
C THR A 47 5.26 -2.03 -7.71
N SER A 48 5.01 -2.76 -8.80
CA SER A 48 5.52 -4.12 -9.01
C SER A 48 7.04 -4.20 -9.02
N LEU A 49 7.73 -3.14 -9.45
CA LEU A 49 9.19 -3.06 -9.44
C LEU A 49 9.77 -2.58 -8.10
N GLY A 50 8.95 -2.55 -7.03
CA GLY A 50 9.40 -2.26 -5.68
C GLY A 50 9.61 -0.79 -5.36
N ASN A 51 9.10 0.13 -6.19
CA ASN A 51 9.08 1.54 -5.84
C ASN A 51 7.89 1.85 -4.95
N ILE A 52 8.09 2.76 -4.02
CA ILE A 52 7.04 3.24 -3.13
C ILE A 52 7.06 4.76 -3.04
N ARG A 53 5.91 5.34 -2.73
CA ARG A 53 5.74 6.78 -2.62
C ARG A 53 4.73 7.10 -1.53
N LYS A 54 5.07 8.03 -0.63
CA LYS A 54 4.18 8.58 0.40
C LYS A 54 3.82 10.02 0.05
N ASN A 55 2.52 10.34 0.05
CA ASN A 55 1.98 11.69 -0.05
C ASN A 55 0.94 11.93 1.03
N LYS A 56 0.72 13.16 1.43
CA LYS A 56 -0.44 13.50 2.26
C LYS A 56 -1.74 13.22 1.53
N LEU A 57 -2.71 12.67 2.22
CA LEU A 57 -4.03 12.39 1.64
C LEU A 57 -4.67 13.65 1.05
N LYS A 58 -4.57 14.79 1.74
CA LYS A 58 -5.10 16.07 1.26
C LYS A 58 -4.55 16.48 -0.11
N ASP A 59 -3.24 16.28 -0.36
CA ASP A 59 -2.58 16.71 -1.60
C ASP A 59 -3.05 15.91 -2.82
N VAL A 60 -3.43 14.64 -2.58
CA VAL A 60 -3.93 13.75 -3.62
C VAL A 60 -5.44 13.91 -3.82
N ALA A 61 -6.21 13.90 -2.73
CA ALA A 61 -7.67 13.86 -2.79
C ALA A 61 -8.32 15.22 -3.04
N MET A 62 -7.66 16.33 -2.70
CA MET A 62 -8.28 17.65 -2.77
C MET A 62 -7.84 18.45 -4.00
N SER A 63 -8.75 19.28 -4.50
CA SER A 63 -8.49 20.33 -5.48
C SER A 63 -8.81 21.67 -4.83
N GLY A 64 -7.78 22.45 -4.54
CA GLY A 64 -7.92 23.69 -3.75
C GLY A 64 -8.14 23.39 -2.26
N THR A 65 -8.66 24.37 -1.52
CA THR A 65 -8.63 24.35 -0.05
C THR A 65 -9.69 23.49 0.63
N ARG A 66 -10.80 23.14 -0.04
CA ARG A 66 -11.94 22.42 0.61
C ARG A 66 -12.77 21.55 -0.33
N LYS A 67 -12.32 21.21 -1.53
CA LYS A 67 -13.11 20.42 -2.49
C LYS A 67 -12.35 19.17 -2.91
N LEU A 68 -13.05 18.02 -2.93
CA LEU A 68 -12.52 16.80 -3.53
C LEU A 68 -12.23 17.00 -5.02
N ALA A 69 -11.12 16.47 -5.49
CA ALA A 69 -10.77 16.53 -6.91
C ALA A 69 -11.77 15.69 -7.73
N ARG A 70 -12.44 16.33 -8.69
CA ARG A 70 -13.35 15.64 -9.61
C ARG A 70 -12.65 15.07 -10.83
N SER A 71 -11.54 15.66 -11.24
CA SER A 71 -10.68 15.15 -12.31
C SER A 71 -9.56 14.29 -11.75
N GLY A 72 -9.16 13.26 -12.47
CA GLY A 72 -8.03 12.41 -12.08
C GLY A 72 -6.72 13.19 -11.98
N LYS A 73 -5.83 12.75 -11.10
CA LYS A 73 -4.48 13.29 -10.94
C LYS A 73 -3.46 12.17 -11.13
N THR A 74 -2.36 12.45 -11.82
CA THR A 74 -1.22 11.53 -11.91
C THR A 74 -0.49 11.51 -10.57
N ALA A 75 -0.80 10.55 -9.72
CA ALA A 75 -0.21 10.46 -8.38
C ALA A 75 1.21 9.89 -8.38
N ILE A 76 1.51 8.95 -9.28
CA ILE A 76 2.82 8.29 -9.38
C ILE A 76 3.16 8.05 -10.85
N LYS A 77 4.44 8.25 -11.22
CA LYS A 77 4.96 7.93 -12.56
C LYS A 77 5.48 6.50 -12.57
N LEU A 78 4.86 5.65 -13.39
CA LEU A 78 5.31 4.27 -13.58
C LEU A 78 6.43 4.20 -14.62
N LYS A 79 7.42 3.34 -14.37
CA LYS A 79 8.47 3.01 -15.34
C LYS A 79 7.93 2.01 -16.36
N THR A 80 8.62 1.86 -17.49
CA THR A 80 8.29 0.83 -18.50
C THR A 80 8.28 -0.55 -17.85
N GLY A 81 7.21 -1.30 -18.04
CA GLY A 81 7.01 -2.63 -17.46
C GLY A 81 6.60 -2.64 -15.98
N ASP A 82 6.46 -1.47 -15.34
CA ASP A 82 5.99 -1.34 -13.96
C ASP A 82 4.45 -1.19 -13.93
N ARG A 83 3.85 -1.59 -12.81
CA ARG A 83 2.42 -1.41 -12.55
C ARG A 83 2.16 -1.03 -11.11
N LEU A 84 1.11 -0.29 -10.86
CA LEU A 84 0.63 -0.03 -9.51
C LEU A 84 0.07 -1.34 -8.92
N ILE A 85 0.59 -1.75 -7.77
CA ILE A 85 0.12 -2.94 -7.04
C ILE A 85 -1.00 -2.58 -6.10
N GLY A 86 -0.88 -1.44 -5.43
CA GLY A 86 -1.91 -0.98 -4.52
C GLY A 86 -1.59 0.39 -3.95
N VAL A 87 -2.61 0.94 -3.31
CA VAL A 87 -2.55 2.18 -2.54
C VAL A 87 -3.19 1.90 -1.20
N ILE A 88 -2.55 2.33 -0.13
CA ILE A 88 -3.08 2.22 1.23
C ILE A 88 -3.12 3.58 1.91
N SER A 89 -4.10 3.75 2.80
CA SER A 89 -4.16 4.88 3.71
C SER A 89 -3.50 4.50 5.03
N VAL A 90 -2.61 5.34 5.54
CA VAL A 90 -1.84 5.12 6.75
C VAL A 90 -1.76 6.39 7.58
N ILE A 91 -1.57 6.22 8.88
CA ILE A 91 -1.16 7.31 9.78
C ILE A 91 0.35 7.23 10.06
N GLU A 92 0.91 8.26 10.67
CA GLU A 92 2.36 8.33 10.92
C GLU A 92 2.88 7.18 11.81
N ASN A 93 2.04 6.67 12.71
CA ASN A 93 2.38 5.57 13.62
C ASN A 93 2.09 4.17 13.06
N ASP A 94 1.76 4.05 11.79
CA ASP A 94 1.60 2.74 11.15
C ASP A 94 2.94 2.24 10.58
N ASP A 95 2.99 0.94 10.31
CA ASP A 95 4.03 0.32 9.50
C ASP A 95 3.47 -0.09 8.15
N VAL A 96 4.34 -0.10 7.16
CA VAL A 96 4.06 -0.60 5.81
C VAL A 96 4.76 -1.93 5.62
N GLN A 97 4.05 -2.91 5.09
CA GLN A 97 4.63 -4.18 4.68
C GLN A 97 4.45 -4.39 3.19
N LEU A 98 5.51 -4.82 2.53
CA LEU A 98 5.52 -5.29 1.14
C LEU A 98 5.81 -6.77 1.12
N ALA A 99 5.15 -7.50 0.24
CA ALA A 99 5.44 -8.91 -0.05
C ALA A 99 5.74 -9.11 -1.53
N THR A 100 6.60 -10.08 -1.86
CA THR A 100 7.04 -10.36 -3.21
C THR A 100 6.62 -11.74 -3.70
N THR A 101 6.66 -11.95 -5.01
CA THR A 101 6.33 -13.22 -5.69
C THR A 101 7.17 -14.37 -5.15
N ASN A 102 8.46 -14.13 -4.85
CA ASN A 102 9.38 -15.15 -4.35
C ASN A 102 9.32 -15.33 -2.83
N GLY A 103 8.22 -14.87 -2.18
CA GLY A 103 7.97 -15.09 -0.76
C GLY A 103 8.82 -14.23 0.18
N LYS A 104 9.48 -13.17 -0.32
CA LYS A 104 10.16 -12.20 0.53
C LYS A 104 9.19 -11.15 1.03
N SER A 105 9.46 -10.64 2.22
CA SER A 105 8.70 -9.55 2.81
C SER A 105 9.61 -8.56 3.51
N ILE A 106 9.22 -7.28 3.49
CA ILE A 106 9.86 -6.22 4.24
C ILE A 106 8.81 -5.41 4.98
N ARG A 107 9.12 -5.00 6.20
CA ARG A 107 8.30 -4.12 7.03
C ARG A 107 9.14 -2.95 7.50
N PHE A 108 8.59 -1.75 7.45
CA PHE A 108 9.23 -0.52 7.91
C PHE A 108 8.18 0.49 8.37
N ALA A 109 8.57 1.40 9.25
CA ALA A 109 7.68 2.41 9.78
C ALA A 109 7.33 3.47 8.72
N THR A 110 6.08 3.92 8.70
CA THR A 110 5.60 4.98 7.80
C THR A 110 6.40 6.27 7.95
N LYS A 111 6.84 6.61 9.15
CA LYS A 111 7.69 7.78 9.44
C LYS A 111 9.04 7.75 8.73
N ASP A 112 9.59 6.55 8.43
CA ASP A 112 10.87 6.39 7.76
C ASP A 112 10.75 6.60 6.24
N LEU A 113 9.52 6.68 5.72
CA LEU A 113 9.28 6.95 4.31
C LEU A 113 9.34 8.44 4.03
N ARG A 114 10.11 8.80 2.99
CA ARG A 114 10.12 10.17 2.48
C ARG A 114 8.72 10.58 2.03
N GLU A 115 8.23 11.69 2.57
CA GLU A 115 7.02 12.35 2.10
C GLU A 115 7.32 13.22 0.87
N PHE A 116 6.47 13.13 -0.13
CA PHE A 116 6.56 13.93 -1.35
C PHE A 116 5.45 14.98 -1.35
N SER A 117 5.81 16.24 -1.47
CA SER A 117 4.84 17.35 -1.57
C SER A 117 4.17 17.45 -2.94
N GLY A 118 4.89 17.09 -4.02
CA GLY A 118 4.36 17.11 -5.37
C GLY A 118 3.83 15.75 -5.82
N LEU A 119 3.12 15.71 -6.95
CA LEU A 119 2.62 14.49 -7.60
C LEU A 119 3.45 14.14 -8.84
N GLY A 120 3.34 12.90 -9.33
CA GLY A 120 3.87 12.51 -10.64
C GLY A 120 5.34 12.06 -10.68
N SER A 121 6.06 11.92 -9.56
CA SER A 121 7.38 11.26 -9.56
C SER A 121 7.26 9.75 -9.31
N ALA A 122 8.33 8.98 -9.62
CA ALA A 122 8.33 7.53 -9.45
C ALA A 122 8.47 7.06 -7.99
N GLY A 123 8.69 7.97 -7.04
CA GLY A 123 8.93 7.61 -5.63
C GLY A 123 10.35 7.12 -5.38
N VAL A 124 10.53 6.36 -4.31
CA VAL A 124 11.79 5.77 -3.86
C VAL A 124 11.70 4.25 -3.85
N ARG A 125 12.84 3.57 -3.71
CA ARG A 125 12.87 2.12 -3.56
C ARG A 125 12.36 1.72 -2.17
N GLY A 126 11.30 0.91 -2.13
CA GLY A 126 10.76 0.33 -0.90
C GLY A 126 11.36 -1.03 -0.55
N ILE A 127 11.73 -1.81 -1.57
CA ILE A 127 12.35 -3.13 -1.41
C ILE A 127 13.39 -3.37 -2.51
N LYS A 128 14.49 -4.05 -2.18
CA LYS A 128 15.45 -4.55 -3.16
C LYS A 128 15.00 -5.92 -3.65
N LEU A 129 14.56 -5.98 -4.90
CA LEU A 129 14.11 -7.21 -5.54
C LEU A 129 15.28 -8.02 -6.10
N ALA A 130 15.17 -9.35 -6.09
CA ALA A 130 16.01 -10.24 -6.87
C ALA A 130 15.63 -10.18 -8.35
N LYS A 131 16.42 -10.84 -9.20
CA LYS A 131 16.07 -10.99 -10.63
C LYS A 131 14.72 -11.69 -10.75
N ASP A 132 13.86 -11.18 -11.61
CA ASP A 132 12.51 -11.67 -11.92
C ASP A 132 11.51 -11.67 -10.75
N ASP A 133 11.90 -11.14 -9.56
CA ASP A 133 11.00 -10.97 -8.43
C ASP A 133 10.17 -9.68 -8.58
N LYS A 134 8.94 -9.69 -8.06
CA LYS A 134 8.02 -8.54 -8.12
C LYS A 134 7.27 -8.39 -6.82
N VAL A 135 6.96 -7.15 -6.46
CA VAL A 135 6.01 -6.89 -5.37
C VAL A 135 4.61 -7.29 -5.83
N VAL A 136 3.91 -8.00 -4.99
CA VAL A 136 2.53 -8.49 -5.24
C VAL A 136 1.51 -7.94 -4.26
N SER A 137 1.96 -7.46 -3.10
CA SER A 137 1.06 -6.96 -2.06
C SER A 137 1.69 -5.83 -1.27
N ILE A 138 0.83 -4.91 -0.83
CA ILE A 138 1.12 -3.88 0.16
C ILE A 138 0.00 -3.90 1.21
N CYS A 139 0.35 -3.79 2.49
CA CYS A 139 -0.60 -3.58 3.57
C CYS A 139 -0.04 -2.64 4.66
N SER A 140 -0.95 -2.06 5.44
CA SER A 140 -0.62 -1.32 6.66
C SER A 140 -0.73 -2.23 7.87
N LEU A 141 0.12 -2.01 8.85
CA LEU A 141 0.12 -2.69 10.13
C LEU A 141 0.21 -1.67 11.24
N LEU A 142 -0.44 -1.92 12.35
CA LEU A 142 -0.22 -1.12 13.55
C LEU A 142 1.25 -1.25 13.98
N HIS A 143 1.88 -0.10 14.23
CA HIS A 143 3.25 -0.11 14.74
C HIS A 143 3.33 -0.79 16.10
N ASN A 144 4.18 -1.80 16.20
CA ASN A 144 4.41 -2.49 17.45
C ASN A 144 5.82 -2.18 17.97
N LYS A 145 5.89 -1.68 19.20
CA LYS A 145 7.14 -1.31 19.88
C LYS A 145 7.92 -2.51 20.46
N ILE A 146 7.69 -3.72 19.94
CA ILE A 146 8.44 -4.89 20.36
C ILE A 146 9.92 -4.71 19.96
N SER A 147 10.82 -4.88 20.92
CA SER A 147 12.26 -4.75 20.66
C SER A 147 12.75 -5.84 19.69
N ILE A 148 13.80 -5.51 18.94
CA ILE A 148 14.42 -6.44 17.98
C ILE A 148 14.87 -7.73 18.69
N ASP A 149 15.33 -7.64 19.95
CA ASP A 149 15.83 -8.79 20.70
C ASP A 149 14.69 -9.74 21.11
N VAL A 150 13.54 -9.21 21.54
CA VAL A 150 12.34 -10.00 21.80
C VAL A 150 11.87 -10.69 20.52
N THR A 151 11.85 -9.98 19.39
CA THR A 151 11.47 -10.58 18.10
C THR A 151 12.41 -11.69 17.69
N LYS A 152 13.74 -11.50 17.84
CA LYS A 152 14.75 -12.56 17.55
C LYS A 152 14.57 -13.78 18.44
N SER A 153 14.36 -13.57 19.73
CA SER A 153 14.14 -14.65 20.70
C SER A 153 12.88 -15.46 20.36
N TYR A 154 11.77 -14.79 20.02
CA TYR A 154 10.54 -15.43 19.59
C TYR A 154 10.73 -16.26 18.31
N LEU A 155 11.39 -15.71 17.30
CA LEU A 155 11.64 -16.42 16.05
C LEU A 155 12.58 -17.61 16.24
N LYS A 156 13.56 -17.53 17.16
CA LYS A 156 14.45 -18.64 17.50
C LYS A 156 13.67 -19.77 18.19
N ALA A 157 12.88 -19.48 19.21
CA ALA A 157 12.01 -20.44 19.89
C ALA A 157 11.06 -21.16 18.91
N LYS A 158 10.36 -20.43 18.06
CA LYS A 158 9.45 -20.99 17.05
C LYS A 158 10.15 -21.90 16.03
N ASN A 159 11.41 -21.63 15.69
CA ASN A 159 12.19 -22.47 14.79
C ASN A 159 12.68 -23.76 15.47
N GLU A 160 12.96 -23.72 16.77
CA GLU A 160 13.28 -24.92 17.57
C GLU A 160 12.06 -25.84 17.71
N ASP A 161 10.86 -25.29 17.96
CA ASP A 161 9.61 -26.04 18.00
C ASP A 161 9.31 -26.73 16.66
N LYS A 162 9.49 -26.04 15.55
CA LYS A 162 9.32 -26.63 14.20
C LYS A 162 10.29 -27.78 13.95
N LYS A 163 11.56 -27.66 14.38
CA LYS A 163 12.55 -28.73 14.25
C LYS A 163 12.20 -29.95 15.11
N ASN A 164 11.66 -29.73 16.31
CA ASN A 164 11.24 -30.80 17.20
C ASN A 164 10.01 -31.54 16.64
N THR A 165 9.01 -30.81 16.15
CA THR A 165 7.81 -31.39 15.51
C THR A 165 8.17 -32.22 14.27
N SER A 166 9.13 -31.77 13.46
CA SER A 166 9.57 -32.53 12.27
C SER A 166 10.37 -33.79 12.59
N LYS A 167 10.96 -33.90 13.80
CA LYS A 167 11.64 -35.12 14.29
C LYS A 167 10.69 -36.13 14.89
N MET A 168 9.55 -35.68 15.42
CA MET A 168 8.52 -36.58 16.01
C MET A 168 7.66 -37.28 14.96
N ASN A 169 7.64 -36.79 13.73
CA ASN A 169 6.87 -37.33 12.59
C ASN A 169 7.72 -38.23 11.66
N LYS A 170 8.92 -38.62 12.08
CA LYS A 170 9.78 -39.65 11.44
C LYS A 170 9.87 -40.88 12.30
#